data_cd3ee52efa4c56c7afada794008dd2b8
#
_entry.id   cd3ee52efa4c56c7afada794008dd2b8
#
_cell.length_a   1.000
_cell.length_b   1.000
_cell.length_c   1.000
_cell.angle_alpha   90.00
_cell.angle_beta   90.00
_cell.angle_gamma   90.00
#
_symmetry.space_group_name_H-M   'P 1'
#
loop_
_entity.id
_entity.type
_entity.pdbx_description
1 polymer ?
#
loop_
_entity_poly.entity_id
_entity_poly.type
_entity_poly.pdbx_seq_one_letter_code
_entity_poly.pdbx_strand_id
1 'polypeptide(L)' 'IRIGGQLKEALLDTGADDTVLEEMNLPGKWKPKMIGGIGGFVKVRQYDQIPVEICGHKTIGTVLVGPTPANIIGRNLLTQ' A
#
# COMPACT_ATOMS: atom_id res chain seq x y z
N ILE A 1 1.03 10.09 5.06
CA ILE A 1 1.50 8.87 5.73
C ILE A 1 3.01 8.86 5.81
N ARG A 2 3.52 8.07 6.72
CA ARG A 2 4.96 7.83 6.83
C ARG A 2 5.21 6.33 6.68
N ILE A 3 6.05 5.99 5.72
CA ILE A 3 6.37 4.60 5.41
C ILE A 3 7.81 4.50 4.93
N GLY A 4 8.55 3.48 5.41
CA GLY A 4 9.94 3.28 5.04
C GLY A 4 10.82 4.49 5.30
N GLY A 5 10.51 5.28 6.35
CA GLY A 5 11.24 6.49 6.68
C GLY A 5 10.93 7.69 5.79
N GLN A 6 9.93 7.58 4.91
CA GLN A 6 9.56 8.64 3.97
C GLN A 6 8.13 9.13 4.23
N LEU A 7 7.92 10.43 4.02
CA LEU A 7 6.58 11.02 4.05
C LEU A 7 6.01 10.95 2.64
N LYS A 8 4.79 10.44 2.53
CA LYS A 8 4.07 10.32 1.25
C LYS A 8 2.67 10.88 1.42
N GLU A 9 2.15 11.49 0.36
CA GLU A 9 0.73 11.81 0.29
C GLU A 9 -0.02 10.58 -0.16
N ALA A 10 -1.18 10.34 0.44
CA ALA A 10 -2.01 9.20 0.09
C ALA A 10 -3.48 9.53 0.34
N LEU A 11 -4.35 8.90 -0.43
CA LEU A 11 -5.79 8.99 -0.24
C LEU A 11 -6.22 7.90 0.74
N LEU A 12 -6.99 8.30 1.74
CA LEU A 12 -7.62 7.35 2.66
C LEU A 12 -8.92 6.90 2.02
N ASP A 13 -8.94 5.67 1.52
CA ASP A 13 -10.04 5.18 0.69
C ASP A 13 -10.73 3.98 1.34
N THR A 14 -11.85 4.23 2.01
CA THR A 14 -12.63 3.16 2.65
C THR A 14 -13.31 2.23 1.64
N GLY A 15 -13.33 2.60 0.36
CA GLY A 15 -13.85 1.75 -0.70
C GLY A 15 -12.82 0.77 -1.26
N ALA A 16 -11.55 0.92 -0.89
CA ALA A 16 -10.49 0.03 -1.35
C ALA A 16 -10.18 -1.02 -0.29
N ASP A 17 -10.04 -2.28 -0.72
CA ASP A 17 -9.66 -3.36 0.20
C ASP A 17 -8.20 -3.28 0.58
N ASP A 18 -7.34 -2.95 -0.38
CA ASP A 18 -5.89 -3.03 -0.25
C ASP A 18 -5.25 -1.65 -0.25
N THR A 19 -4.05 -1.58 0.30
CA THR A 19 -3.20 -0.40 0.26
C THR A 19 -2.23 -0.57 -0.89
N VAL A 20 -2.23 0.39 -1.82
CA VAL A 20 -1.39 0.35 -3.02
C VAL A 20 -0.63 1.67 -3.13
N LEU A 21 0.69 1.58 -3.22
CA LEU A 21 1.56 2.73 -3.30
C LEU A 21 2.31 2.75 -4.62
N GLU A 22 2.61 3.96 -5.10
CA GLU A 22 3.48 4.16 -6.25
C GLU A 22 4.84 3.53 -5.97
N GLU A 23 5.58 3.28 -7.06
CA GLU A 23 6.90 2.66 -6.97
C GLU A 23 7.78 3.32 -5.92
N MET A 24 8.26 2.52 -4.99
CA MET A 24 9.20 2.95 -3.96
C MET A 24 9.98 1.73 -3.47
N ASN A 25 11.13 1.98 -2.85
CA ASN A 25 11.92 0.92 -2.25
C ASN A 25 11.47 0.70 -0.81
N LEU A 26 11.09 -0.54 -0.50
CA LEU A 26 10.80 -0.97 0.86
C LEU A 26 11.77 -2.10 1.23
N PRO A 27 12.18 -2.16 2.51
CA PRO A 27 13.05 -3.24 2.95
C PRO A 27 12.29 -4.55 3.07
N GLY A 28 13.03 -5.65 2.99
CA GLY A 28 12.49 -6.97 3.26
C GLY A 28 12.05 -7.72 2.02
N LYS A 29 11.43 -8.86 2.28
CA LYS A 29 10.98 -9.76 1.23
C LYS A 29 9.64 -9.31 0.68
N TRP A 30 9.41 -9.64 -0.59
CA TRP A 30 8.14 -9.39 -1.24
C TRP A 30 7.82 -10.54 -2.17
N LYS A 31 6.57 -10.63 -2.56
CA LYS A 31 6.13 -11.60 -3.55
C LYS A 31 5.26 -10.91 -4.60
N PRO A 32 5.26 -11.41 -5.85
CA PRO A 32 4.43 -10.80 -6.88
C PRO A 32 2.94 -11.08 -6.63
N LYS A 33 2.12 -10.09 -6.96
CA LYS A 33 0.67 -10.21 -6.88
C LYS A 33 0.06 -9.52 -8.08
N MET A 34 -1.06 -10.05 -8.57
CA MET A 34 -1.83 -9.43 -9.63
C MET A 34 -3.09 -8.82 -9.04
N ILE A 35 -3.36 -7.56 -9.34
CA ILE A 35 -4.54 -6.86 -8.83
C ILE A 35 -5.31 -6.21 -9.97
N GLY A 36 -6.56 -5.84 -9.70
CA GLY A 36 -7.45 -5.25 -10.68
C GLY A 36 -8.27 -6.32 -11.40
N GLY A 37 -8.23 -6.35 -12.72
CA GLY A 37 -8.91 -7.33 -13.54
C GLY A 37 -9.92 -6.77 -14.53
N ILE A 38 -10.32 -5.50 -14.37
CA ILE A 38 -11.16 -4.82 -15.35
C ILE A 38 -10.21 -4.15 -16.34
N GLY A 39 -10.22 -4.62 -17.59
CA GLY A 39 -9.29 -4.15 -18.60
C GLY A 39 -7.89 -4.73 -18.48
N GLY A 40 -7.69 -5.69 -17.59
CA GLY A 40 -6.41 -6.37 -17.38
C GLY A 40 -5.95 -6.31 -15.93
N PHE A 41 -5.00 -7.18 -15.59
CA PHE A 41 -4.38 -7.21 -14.26
C PHE A 41 -3.12 -6.36 -14.25
N VAL A 42 -2.81 -5.81 -13.08
CA VAL A 42 -1.58 -5.08 -12.84
C VAL A 42 -0.73 -5.88 -11.86
N LYS A 43 0.54 -6.08 -12.20
CA LYS A 43 1.49 -6.78 -11.34
C LYS A 43 2.09 -5.82 -10.35
N VAL A 44 2.02 -6.18 -9.07
CA VAL A 44 2.59 -5.38 -7.96
C VAL A 44 3.47 -6.26 -7.09
N ARG A 45 4.27 -5.62 -6.24
CA ARG A 45 5.05 -6.32 -5.22
C ARG A 45 4.29 -6.24 -3.90
N GLN A 46 4.07 -7.39 -3.27
CA GLN A 46 3.40 -7.46 -1.98
C GLN A 46 4.42 -7.56 -0.87
N TYR A 47 4.41 -6.56 0.02
CA TYR A 47 5.22 -6.56 1.24
C TYR A 47 4.31 -6.75 2.43
N ASP A 48 4.61 -7.72 3.27
CA ASP A 48 3.81 -8.00 4.47
C ASP A 48 4.42 -7.36 5.70
N GLN A 49 3.57 -7.07 6.69
CA GLN A 49 3.98 -6.55 7.99
C GLN A 49 4.85 -5.30 7.90
N ILE A 50 4.40 -4.34 7.11
CA ILE A 50 5.09 -3.07 6.94
C ILE A 50 4.51 -2.05 7.93
N PRO A 51 5.35 -1.40 8.74
CA PRO A 51 4.88 -0.31 9.59
C PRO A 51 4.51 0.91 8.77
N VAL A 52 3.32 1.44 8.99
CA VAL A 52 2.83 2.64 8.34
C VAL A 52 2.22 3.55 9.39
N GLU A 53 2.63 4.82 9.42
CA GLU A 53 2.02 5.81 10.29
C GLU A 53 1.04 6.64 9.50
N ILE A 54 -0.20 6.66 9.94
CA ILE A 54 -1.30 7.35 9.27
C ILE A 54 -1.88 8.36 10.23
N CYS A 55 -1.70 9.66 9.93
CA CYS A 55 -2.20 10.75 10.78
C CYS A 55 -1.76 10.58 12.25
N GLY A 56 -0.51 10.18 12.47
CA GLY A 56 0.02 9.98 13.81
C GLY A 56 -0.32 8.63 14.44
N HIS A 57 -1.13 7.82 13.77
CA HIS A 57 -1.51 6.50 14.24
C HIS A 57 -0.62 5.45 13.59
N LYS A 58 0.08 4.66 14.41
CA LYS A 58 0.99 3.62 13.91
C LYS A 58 0.24 2.33 13.68
N THR A 59 0.41 1.75 12.50
CA THR A 59 -0.21 0.49 12.12
C THR A 59 0.80 -0.39 11.41
N ILE A 60 0.51 -1.67 11.27
CA ILE A 60 1.37 -2.63 10.57
C ILE A 60 0.46 -3.47 9.68
N GLY A 61 0.83 -3.63 8.43
CA GLY A 61 0.06 -4.48 7.54
C GLY A 61 0.68 -4.62 6.16
N THR A 62 -0.08 -5.21 5.27
CA THR A 62 0.36 -5.48 3.91
C THR A 62 0.27 -4.23 3.03
N VAL A 63 1.33 -3.99 2.29
CA VAL A 63 1.43 -2.88 1.35
C VAL A 63 1.80 -3.43 -0.02
N LEU A 64 1.05 -3.02 -1.03
CA LEU A 64 1.32 -3.36 -2.43
C LEU A 64 2.01 -2.18 -3.08
N VAL A 65 3.06 -2.45 -3.86
CA VAL A 65 3.84 -1.41 -4.54
C VAL A 65 3.86 -1.69 -6.02
N GLY A 66 3.49 -0.71 -6.82
CA GLY A 66 3.48 -0.84 -8.28
C GLY A 66 2.84 0.34 -8.98
N PRO A 67 2.57 0.20 -10.28
CA PRO A 67 2.01 1.28 -11.07
C PRO A 67 0.54 1.56 -10.67
N THR A 68 0.36 2.64 -9.92
CA THR A 68 -0.96 3.13 -9.52
C THR A 68 -1.00 4.63 -9.80
N PRO A 69 -2.14 5.19 -10.19
CA PRO A 69 -2.24 6.64 -10.41
C PRO A 69 -2.12 7.46 -9.14
N ALA A 70 -2.35 6.86 -7.98
CA ALA A 70 -2.25 7.56 -6.70
C ALA A 70 -1.93 6.56 -5.59
N ASN A 71 -1.30 7.07 -4.52
CA ASN A 71 -1.12 6.29 -3.30
C ASN A 71 -2.47 6.15 -2.60
N ILE A 72 -2.87 4.93 -2.29
CA ILE A 72 -4.18 4.64 -1.69
C ILE A 72 -3.98 3.79 -0.43
N ILE A 73 -4.55 4.27 0.67
CA ILE A 73 -4.62 3.51 1.90
C ILE A 73 -6.01 2.87 1.98
N GLY A 74 -6.04 1.55 1.95
CA GLY A 74 -7.28 0.80 1.97
C GLY A 74 -7.68 0.31 3.35
N ARG A 75 -8.79 -0.42 3.39
CA ARG A 75 -9.36 -0.89 4.65
C ARG A 75 -8.43 -1.78 5.45
N ASN A 76 -7.53 -2.50 4.79
CA ASN A 76 -6.61 -3.39 5.49
C ASN A 76 -5.76 -2.64 6.53
N LEU A 77 -5.47 -1.36 6.30
CA LEU A 77 -4.75 -0.53 7.27
C LEU A 77 -5.68 0.39 8.05
N LEU A 78 -6.75 0.87 7.43
CA LEU A 78 -7.67 1.80 8.08
C LEU A 78 -8.45 1.17 9.23
N THR A 79 -8.61 -0.16 9.23
CA THR A 79 -9.35 -0.89 10.26
C THR A 79 -8.44 -1.48 11.34
N GLN A 80 -7.18 -1.16 11.32
CA GLN A 80 -6.22 -1.63 12.33
C GLN A 80 -6.37 -0.89 13.66
#